data_c0b97837f825b91a74bebcf811d805db
#
_entry.id   c0b97837f825b91a74bebcf811d805db
#
_cell.length_a   1.000
_cell.length_b   1.000
_cell.length_c   1.000
_cell.angle_alpha   90.00
_cell.angle_beta   90.00
_cell.angle_gamma   90.00
#
_symmetry.space_group_name_H-M   'P 1'
#
loop_
_entity.id
_entity.type
_entity.pdbx_description
1 polymer ?
#
loop_
_entity_poly.entity_id
_entity_poly.type
_entity_poly.pdbx_seq_one_letter_code
_entity_poly.pdbx_strand_id
1 'polypeptide(L)'
;MAQARLNLSYTKIFAVEAGSVANKTVEVGNFVQPGEVLFSIVPNALYVTANYKETQITDVRPGQPVTIHVDAFPGREFRGRVDSLQRGTGSQFALLPPENATGNFVKVVQRVPVKITFDMPAEALRWIAPGMSVETTIDVAQPPWWLWFLR
;
A
#
# COMPACT_ATOMS: atom_id res chain seq x y z
N MET A 1 -14.79 27.14 -32.48
CA MET A 1 -14.31 27.84 -31.26
C MET A 1 -14.20 26.89 -30.06
N ALA A 2 -15.23 26.07 -29.70
CA ALA A 2 -15.18 25.17 -28.57
C ALA A 2 -14.07 24.08 -28.68
N GLN A 3 -13.95 23.44 -29.84
CA GLN A 3 -12.92 22.43 -30.12
C GLN A 3 -11.49 22.94 -29.95
N ALA A 4 -11.22 24.16 -30.43
CA ALA A 4 -9.89 24.74 -30.28
C ALA A 4 -9.52 25.02 -28.81
N ARG A 5 -10.49 25.44 -27.98
CA ARG A 5 -10.30 25.63 -26.56
C ARG A 5 -10.06 24.29 -25.83
N LEU A 6 -10.78 23.25 -26.23
CA LEU A 6 -10.60 21.90 -25.69
C LEU A 6 -9.19 21.36 -26.01
N ASN A 7 -8.76 21.51 -27.27
CA ASN A 7 -7.40 21.08 -27.66
C ASN A 7 -6.32 21.85 -26.90
N LEU A 8 -6.51 23.13 -26.66
CA LEU A 8 -5.61 23.95 -25.85
C LEU A 8 -5.58 23.50 -24.40
N SER A 9 -6.71 23.04 -23.84
CA SER A 9 -6.74 22.53 -22.46
C SER A 9 -5.91 21.26 -22.28
N TYR A 10 -5.83 20.42 -23.30
CA TYR A 10 -5.02 19.19 -23.25
C TYR A 10 -3.50 19.44 -23.31
N THR A 11 -3.07 20.65 -23.64
CA THR A 11 -1.64 21.02 -23.60
C THR A 11 -1.13 21.24 -22.16
N LYS A 12 -2.04 21.31 -21.18
CA LYS A 12 -1.70 21.49 -19.77
C LYS A 12 -2.15 20.27 -18.97
N ILE A 13 -1.20 19.58 -18.39
CA ILE A 13 -1.44 18.41 -17.55
C ILE A 13 -1.31 18.86 -16.10
N PHE A 14 -2.37 18.64 -15.32
CA PHE A 14 -2.41 18.98 -13.90
C PHE A 14 -2.34 17.71 -13.05
N ALA A 15 -1.61 17.79 -11.94
CA ALA A 15 -1.63 16.72 -10.94
C ALA A 15 -3.03 16.61 -10.32
N VAL A 16 -3.55 15.39 -10.21
CA VAL A 16 -4.86 15.12 -9.60
C VAL A 16 -4.78 15.20 -8.08
N GLU A 17 -3.61 14.85 -7.54
CA GLU A 17 -3.35 14.85 -6.09
C GLU A 17 -1.92 15.29 -5.78
N ALA A 18 -1.70 15.67 -4.52
CA ALA A 18 -0.37 16.03 -4.05
C ALA A 18 0.49 14.77 -3.89
N GLY A 19 1.70 14.81 -4.42
CA GLY A 19 2.63 13.69 -4.39
C GLY A 19 3.97 14.02 -5.00
N SER A 20 4.83 13.01 -5.07
CA SER A 20 6.14 13.10 -5.72
C SER A 20 6.08 12.48 -7.11
N VAL A 21 6.73 13.12 -8.08
CA VAL A 21 6.86 12.56 -9.44
C VAL A 21 7.86 11.41 -9.40
N ALA A 22 7.45 10.28 -9.92
CA ALA A 22 8.29 9.10 -10.11
C ALA A 22 8.20 8.61 -11.55
N ASN A 23 9.21 7.83 -11.95
CA ASN A 23 9.27 7.18 -13.26
C ASN A 23 8.97 8.15 -14.43
N LYS A 24 9.64 9.31 -14.45
CA LYS A 24 9.53 10.27 -15.53
C LYS A 24 10.20 9.72 -16.79
N THR A 25 9.44 9.54 -17.85
CA THR A 25 9.89 8.97 -19.13
C THR A 25 10.03 10.02 -20.25
N VAL A 26 9.57 11.25 -19.99
CA VAL A 26 9.50 12.30 -21.00
C VAL A 26 10.47 13.45 -20.69
N GLU A 27 11.12 13.97 -21.72
CA GLU A 27 11.99 15.16 -21.64
C GLU A 27 11.52 16.26 -22.59
N VAL A 28 11.99 17.50 -22.36
CA VAL A 28 11.67 18.63 -23.24
C VAL A 28 12.19 18.34 -24.65
N GLY A 29 11.29 18.46 -25.63
CA GLY A 29 11.60 18.16 -27.03
C GLY A 29 11.11 16.78 -27.49
N ASN A 30 10.66 15.92 -26.58
CA ASN A 30 10.10 14.63 -26.96
C ASN A 30 8.73 14.82 -27.62
N PHE A 31 8.48 14.04 -28.64
CA PHE A 31 7.13 13.90 -29.21
C PHE A 31 6.34 12.89 -28.38
N VAL A 32 5.16 13.28 -27.91
CA VAL A 32 4.27 12.43 -27.09
C VAL A 32 2.96 12.17 -27.80
N GLN A 33 2.40 10.99 -27.56
CA GLN A 33 1.12 10.58 -28.16
C GLN A 33 0.01 10.52 -27.10
N PRO A 34 -1.26 10.70 -27.51
CA PRO A 34 -2.38 10.49 -26.61
C PRO A 34 -2.39 9.08 -26.03
N GLY A 35 -2.50 8.95 -24.69
CA GLY A 35 -2.46 7.66 -23.98
C GLY A 35 -1.06 7.20 -23.53
N GLU A 36 -0.02 7.94 -23.90
CA GLU A 36 1.34 7.64 -23.45
C GLU A 36 1.55 8.01 -21.96
N VAL A 37 2.22 7.13 -21.23
CA VAL A 37 2.56 7.38 -19.81
C VAL A 37 3.81 8.25 -19.75
N LEU A 38 3.68 9.46 -19.23
CA LEU A 38 4.76 10.44 -19.15
C LEU A 38 5.51 10.40 -17.83
N PHE A 39 4.79 10.17 -16.74
CA PHE A 39 5.32 10.02 -15.39
C PHE A 39 4.25 9.40 -14.48
N SER A 40 4.65 8.98 -13.30
CA SER A 40 3.76 8.52 -12.24
C SER A 40 3.78 9.48 -11.08
N ILE A 41 2.65 9.67 -10.41
CA ILE A 41 2.57 10.42 -9.16
C ILE A 41 2.45 9.41 -8.02
N VAL A 42 3.36 9.49 -7.06
CA VAL A 42 3.31 8.74 -5.81
C VAL A 42 2.69 9.65 -4.76
N PRO A 43 1.50 9.31 -4.26
CA PRO A 43 0.83 10.11 -3.24
C PRO A 43 1.63 10.10 -1.92
N ASN A 44 1.47 11.14 -1.11
CA ASN A 44 2.14 11.25 0.18
C ASN A 44 1.55 10.31 1.24
N ALA A 45 0.37 9.75 0.99
CA ALA A 45 -0.29 8.80 1.88
C ALA A 45 0.29 7.39 1.66
N LEU A 46 1.29 7.03 2.47
CA LEU A 46 1.91 5.71 2.44
C LEU A 46 1.15 4.73 3.36
N TYR A 47 1.13 3.48 2.94
CA TYR A 47 0.64 2.36 3.74
C TYR A 47 1.52 1.13 3.54
N VAL A 48 1.44 0.20 4.47
CA VAL A 48 2.13 -1.09 4.39
C VAL A 48 1.10 -2.18 4.14
N THR A 49 1.39 -3.09 3.22
CA THR A 49 0.66 -4.34 3.05
C THR A 49 1.50 -5.47 3.62
N ALA A 50 1.14 -5.94 4.80
CA ALA A 50 1.84 -7.01 5.48
C ALA A 50 1.11 -8.34 5.30
N ASN A 51 1.82 -9.39 4.86
CA ASN A 51 1.25 -10.70 4.57
C ASN A 51 1.46 -11.64 5.77
N TYR A 52 0.49 -11.70 6.68
CA TYR A 52 0.51 -12.58 7.84
C TYR A 52 -0.01 -13.99 7.51
N LYS A 53 0.47 -15.00 8.23
CA LYS A 53 -0.11 -16.33 8.16
C LYS A 53 -1.53 -16.33 8.73
N GLU A 54 -2.42 -17.10 8.12
CA GLU A 54 -3.81 -17.25 8.61
C GLU A 54 -3.89 -17.59 10.12
N THR A 55 -2.94 -18.38 10.60
CA THR A 55 -2.85 -18.74 12.02
C THR A 55 -2.46 -17.59 12.96
N GLN A 56 -1.95 -16.48 12.41
CA GLN A 56 -1.50 -15.32 13.21
C GLN A 56 -2.53 -14.20 13.28
N ILE A 57 -3.58 -14.25 12.45
CA ILE A 57 -4.55 -13.15 12.32
C ILE A 57 -5.80 -13.32 13.20
N THR A 58 -5.93 -14.41 13.94
CA THR A 58 -7.13 -14.73 14.74
C THR A 58 -7.56 -13.59 15.65
N ASP A 59 -6.60 -12.92 16.29
CA ASP A 59 -6.85 -11.83 17.23
C ASP A 59 -6.52 -10.45 16.67
N VAL A 60 -6.19 -10.38 15.38
CA VAL A 60 -5.93 -9.09 14.72
C VAL A 60 -7.24 -8.38 14.42
N ARG A 61 -7.34 -7.12 14.84
CA ARG A 61 -8.52 -6.26 14.65
C ARG A 61 -8.08 -4.89 14.11
N PRO A 62 -8.92 -4.24 13.29
CA PRO A 62 -8.70 -2.86 12.89
C PRO A 62 -8.52 -1.94 14.11
N GLY A 63 -7.60 -0.98 14.02
CA GLY A 63 -7.28 -0.03 15.07
C GLY A 63 -6.18 -0.46 16.04
N GLN A 64 -5.74 -1.73 16.01
CA GLN A 64 -4.63 -2.18 16.87
C GLN A 64 -3.32 -1.50 16.48
N PRO A 65 -2.46 -1.18 17.47
CA PRO A 65 -1.17 -0.56 17.23
C PRO A 65 -0.20 -1.56 16.58
N VAL A 66 0.64 -1.02 15.70
CA VAL A 66 1.64 -1.77 14.95
C VAL A 66 2.97 -1.06 15.04
N THR A 67 4.03 -1.79 15.35
CA THR A 67 5.40 -1.34 15.20
C THR A 67 5.91 -1.75 13.81
N ILE A 68 6.50 -0.82 13.09
CA ILE A 68 6.99 -1.00 11.72
C ILE A 68 8.50 -0.72 11.72
N HIS A 69 9.28 -1.69 11.31
CA HIS A 69 10.71 -1.54 11.06
C HIS A 69 10.93 -1.52 9.54
N VAL A 70 11.60 -0.48 9.06
CA VAL A 70 11.93 -0.34 7.64
C VAL A 70 13.39 -0.70 7.47
N ASP A 71 13.71 -1.67 6.61
CA ASP A 71 15.08 -2.19 6.43
C ASP A 71 16.07 -1.11 6.01
N ALA A 72 15.61 -0.11 5.26
CA ALA A 72 16.43 1.04 4.86
C ALA A 72 16.84 1.96 6.03
N PHE A 73 16.18 1.84 7.19
CA PHE A 73 16.41 2.71 8.37
C PHE A 73 16.62 1.87 9.63
N PRO A 74 17.73 1.14 9.74
CA PRO A 74 18.03 0.30 10.89
C PRO A 74 18.07 1.14 12.19
N GLY A 75 17.42 0.62 13.23
CA GLY A 75 17.34 1.30 14.54
C GLY A 75 16.27 2.39 14.65
N ARG A 76 15.43 2.58 13.61
CA ARG A 76 14.24 3.44 13.68
C ARG A 76 12.98 2.61 13.70
N GLU A 77 12.12 2.91 14.67
CA GLU A 77 10.78 2.33 14.78
C GLU A 77 9.75 3.35 14.32
N PHE A 78 8.87 2.90 13.44
CA PHE A 78 7.73 3.68 12.99
C PHE A 78 6.47 3.09 13.62
N ARG A 79 5.52 3.96 13.98
CA ARG A 79 4.24 3.54 14.53
C ARG A 79 3.17 3.58 13.45
N GLY A 80 2.29 2.59 13.51
CA GLY A 80 1.16 2.50 12.63
C GLY A 80 -0.03 1.85 13.32
N ARG A 81 -1.13 1.73 12.58
CA ARG A 81 -2.34 1.04 13.02
C ARG A 81 -2.83 0.11 11.93
N VAL A 82 -3.43 -1.00 12.35
CA VAL A 82 -4.19 -1.85 11.45
C VAL A 82 -5.37 -1.05 10.89
N ASP A 83 -5.39 -0.86 9.58
CA ASP A 83 -6.51 -0.23 8.88
C ASP A 83 -7.59 -1.26 8.56
N SER A 84 -7.21 -2.29 7.83
CA SER A 84 -8.15 -3.32 7.40
C SER A 84 -7.44 -4.65 7.13
N LEU A 85 -8.21 -5.72 7.23
CA LEU A 85 -7.81 -7.06 6.79
C LEU A 85 -8.51 -7.36 5.47
N GLN A 86 -7.76 -7.82 4.48
CA GLN A 86 -8.35 -8.23 3.22
C GLN A 86 -9.15 -9.53 3.44
N ARG A 87 -10.43 -9.50 3.02
CA ARG A 87 -11.29 -10.69 3.10
C ARG A 87 -10.99 -11.63 1.92
N GLY A 88 -9.96 -12.45 2.10
CA GLY A 88 -9.51 -13.43 1.12
C GLY A 88 -8.01 -13.59 1.14
N THR A 89 -7.55 -14.78 0.84
CA THR A 89 -6.13 -15.11 0.76
C THR A 89 -5.56 -14.69 -0.59
N GLY A 90 -4.26 -14.42 -0.65
CA GLY A 90 -3.60 -14.03 -1.90
C GLY A 90 -3.77 -15.06 -3.02
N SER A 91 -3.93 -16.34 -2.68
CA SER A 91 -4.18 -17.43 -3.64
C SER A 91 -5.55 -17.34 -4.33
N GLN A 92 -6.56 -16.76 -3.67
CA GLN A 92 -7.90 -16.58 -4.25
C GLN A 92 -7.93 -15.46 -5.30
N PHE A 93 -7.01 -14.51 -5.24
CA PHE A 93 -6.90 -13.40 -6.18
C PHE A 93 -5.78 -13.57 -7.19
N ALA A 94 -5.05 -14.69 -7.15
CA ALA A 94 -4.03 -14.99 -8.14
C ALA A 94 -4.69 -15.35 -9.47
N LEU A 95 -4.18 -14.78 -10.56
CA LEU A 95 -4.62 -15.09 -11.93
C LEU A 95 -4.42 -16.56 -12.29
N LEU A 96 -3.45 -17.22 -11.65
CA LEU A 96 -3.18 -18.65 -11.75
C LEU A 96 -3.13 -19.21 -10.33
N PRO A 97 -4.23 -19.82 -9.84
CA PRO A 97 -4.20 -20.52 -8.55
C PRO A 97 -3.16 -21.66 -8.62
N PRO A 98 -2.43 -21.92 -7.54
CA PRO A 98 -1.52 -23.05 -7.50
C PRO A 98 -2.32 -24.36 -7.59
N GLU A 99 -2.39 -24.94 -8.77
CA GLU A 99 -2.93 -26.29 -8.96
C GLU A 99 -1.87 -27.31 -8.52
N ASN A 100 -2.23 -28.15 -7.56
CA ASN A 100 -1.42 -29.32 -7.23
C ASN A 100 -1.59 -30.35 -8.35
N ALA A 101 -0.63 -30.40 -9.26
CA ALA A 101 -0.60 -31.31 -10.42
C ALA A 101 -0.66 -32.81 -10.07
N THR A 102 -0.57 -33.18 -8.78
CA THR A 102 -0.51 -34.57 -8.32
C THR A 102 -1.80 -35.05 -7.62
N GLY A 103 -2.87 -34.26 -7.60
CA GLY A 103 -4.17 -34.67 -7.03
C GLY A 103 -4.19 -34.88 -5.51
N ASN A 104 -3.08 -34.71 -4.80
CA ASN A 104 -3.02 -34.80 -3.36
C ASN A 104 -3.33 -33.45 -2.72
N PHE A 105 -4.37 -33.40 -1.90
CA PHE A 105 -4.71 -32.21 -1.12
C PHE A 105 -3.70 -32.01 0.00
N VAL A 106 -2.77 -31.07 -0.17
CA VAL A 106 -1.85 -30.63 0.89
C VAL A 106 -2.39 -29.34 1.49
N LYS A 107 -2.70 -29.35 2.78
CA LYS A 107 -3.09 -28.14 3.53
C LYS A 107 -1.88 -27.22 3.66
N VAL A 108 -1.80 -26.19 2.84
CA VAL A 108 -0.80 -25.11 2.95
C VAL A 108 -1.40 -23.93 3.72
N VAL A 109 -0.64 -23.41 4.69
CA VAL A 109 -1.03 -22.22 5.45
C VAL A 109 -1.07 -21.02 4.49
N GLN A 110 -2.23 -20.43 4.36
CA GLN A 110 -2.43 -19.27 3.49
C GLN A 110 -1.94 -17.97 4.16
N ARG A 111 -1.65 -16.97 3.33
CA ARG A 111 -1.29 -15.62 3.81
C ARG A 111 -2.44 -14.66 3.55
N VAL A 112 -2.74 -13.85 4.55
CA VAL A 112 -3.79 -12.84 4.51
C VAL A 112 -3.12 -11.47 4.53
N PRO A 113 -3.36 -10.62 3.53
CA PRO A 113 -2.86 -9.26 3.50
C PRO A 113 -3.58 -8.40 4.56
N VAL A 114 -2.78 -7.71 5.37
CA VAL A 114 -3.26 -6.72 6.33
C VAL A 114 -2.74 -5.36 5.91
N LYS A 115 -3.65 -4.40 5.73
CA LYS A 115 -3.30 -3.02 5.45
C LYS A 115 -3.04 -2.29 6.74
N ILE A 116 -1.88 -1.63 6.81
CA ILE A 116 -1.42 -0.88 7.98
C ILE A 116 -1.12 0.54 7.52
N THR A 117 -1.70 1.53 8.20
CA THR A 117 -1.42 2.95 7.98
C THR A 117 -0.42 3.46 9.00
N PHE A 118 0.44 4.39 8.57
CA PHE A 118 1.36 5.06 9.48
C PHE A 118 0.59 6.06 10.37
N ASP A 119 0.92 6.06 11.65
CA ASP A 119 0.37 7.00 12.65
C ASP A 119 1.36 8.18 12.86
N MET A 120 1.85 8.73 11.76
CA MET A 120 2.87 9.77 11.73
C MET A 120 2.57 10.77 10.62
N PRO A 121 2.97 12.05 10.78
CA PRO A 121 2.80 13.06 9.75
C PRO A 121 3.62 12.72 8.49
N ALA A 122 3.12 13.15 7.34
CA ALA A 122 3.73 12.87 6.03
C ALA A 122 5.19 13.35 5.92
N GLU A 123 5.54 14.44 6.62
CA GLU A 123 6.91 14.96 6.65
C GLU A 123 7.90 13.97 7.27
N ALA A 124 7.48 13.19 8.27
CA ALA A 124 8.32 12.15 8.88
C ALA A 124 8.53 10.96 7.96
N LEU A 125 7.60 10.76 7.02
CA LEU A 125 7.62 9.65 6.07
C LEU A 125 8.29 9.97 4.73
N ARG A 126 8.75 11.21 4.53
CA ARG A 126 9.32 11.69 3.25
C ARG A 126 10.51 10.87 2.71
N TRP A 127 11.16 10.11 3.58
CA TRP A 127 12.29 9.25 3.22
C TRP A 127 11.89 7.81 2.91
N ILE A 128 10.65 7.45 3.19
CA ILE A 128 10.11 6.13 2.91
C ILE A 128 9.51 6.16 1.51
N ALA A 129 9.95 5.24 0.66
CA ALA A 129 9.45 5.11 -0.70
C ALA A 129 8.63 3.80 -0.85
N PRO A 130 7.62 3.77 -1.73
CA PRO A 130 6.96 2.53 -2.09
C PRO A 130 7.94 1.49 -2.60
N GLY A 131 7.73 0.22 -2.25
CA GLY A 131 8.61 -0.88 -2.63
C GLY A 131 9.73 -1.19 -1.63
N MET A 132 9.88 -0.40 -0.56
CA MET A 132 10.82 -0.74 0.52
C MET A 132 10.33 -1.97 1.31
N SER A 133 11.27 -2.81 1.73
CA SER A 133 11.00 -3.93 2.62
C SER A 133 10.78 -3.45 4.05
N VAL A 134 9.79 -4.04 4.70
CA VAL A 134 9.42 -3.70 6.07
C VAL A 134 9.07 -4.94 6.87
N GLU A 135 9.40 -4.94 8.14
CA GLU A 135 8.94 -5.90 9.12
C GLU A 135 7.90 -5.24 10.03
N THR A 136 6.80 -5.94 10.31
CA THR A 136 5.70 -5.40 11.09
C THR A 136 5.34 -6.31 12.25
N THR A 137 5.16 -5.71 13.43
CA THR A 137 4.72 -6.42 14.65
C THR A 137 3.43 -5.77 15.14
N ILE A 138 2.33 -6.55 15.14
CA ILE A 138 1.02 -6.11 15.64
C ILE A 138 0.94 -6.45 17.12
N ASP A 139 0.60 -5.48 17.96
CA ASP A 139 0.32 -5.70 19.38
C ASP A 139 -1.15 -6.09 19.54
N VAL A 140 -1.40 -7.39 19.66
CA VAL A 140 -2.75 -7.95 19.81
C VAL A 140 -3.24 -7.90 21.26
N ALA A 141 -2.37 -7.64 22.24
CA ALA A 141 -2.74 -7.54 23.66
C ALA A 141 -3.49 -6.25 23.99
N GLN A 142 -3.35 -5.21 23.16
CA GLN A 142 -4.06 -3.95 23.35
C GLN A 142 -5.38 -3.96 22.56
N PRO A 143 -6.53 -3.77 23.24
CA PRO A 143 -7.78 -3.61 22.55
C PRO A 143 -7.73 -2.33 21.70
N PRO A 144 -8.38 -2.31 20.53
CA PRO A 144 -8.43 -1.11 19.70
C PRO A 144 -9.04 0.06 20.48
N TRP A 145 -8.49 1.26 20.30
CA TRP A 145 -8.80 2.49 21.06
C TRP A 145 -10.31 2.80 21.15
N TRP A 146 -11.10 2.44 20.14
CA TRP A 146 -12.55 2.69 20.12
C TRP A 146 -13.34 1.82 21.11
N LEU A 147 -12.78 0.73 21.63
CA LEU A 147 -13.41 -0.07 22.70
C LEU A 147 -13.42 0.66 24.05
N TRP A 148 -12.59 1.69 24.23
CA TRP A 148 -12.59 2.50 25.44
C TRP A 148 -13.85 3.37 25.59
N PHE A 149 -14.56 3.64 24.49
CA PHE A 149 -15.81 4.41 24.50
C PHE A 149 -17.07 3.56 24.73
N LEU A 150 -16.95 2.24 24.81
CA LEU A 150 -18.08 1.33 25.03
C LEU A 150 -18.18 0.81 26.48
N ARG A 151 -17.40 1.37 27.41
CA ARG A 151 -17.49 1.07 28.86
C ARG A 151 -18.10 2.20 29.65
#